data_7fea22e994026916abd64b5e3ea87b5e
#
_entry.id   7fea22e994026916abd64b5e3ea87b5e
#
_cell.length_a   1.000
_cell.length_b   1.000
_cell.length_c   1.000
_cell.angle_alpha   90.00
_cell.angle_beta   90.00
_cell.angle_gamma   90.00
#
_symmetry.space_group_name_H-M   'P 1'
#
loop_
_entity.id
_entity.type
_entity.pdbx_description
1 polymer ?
#
loop_
_entity_poly.entity_id
_entity_poly.type
_entity_poly.pdbx_seq_one_letter_code
_entity_poly.pdbx_strand_id
1 'polypeptide(L)'
;MADHRKTWLLILACILCGAVAQSSSVEPNRPNIILIYLDDLAWNGTPIAMDDSMPNSRMPVLEMPNLESLARQGMKFRNAYGSPQCSPARASLQIGQSAPRSGFTVYLGSKQPYYDTKREYQAYPLVPNVSDLELDPDAVTIAEALKSLGYVSAHVGKWHMRGDPGKEGYVVHDGDTNNNPGNPQSGMRRMPDVVTDPKLMFSITETAIKFIDDQARENTPFYLQISHYAMHAGRECLHETRNKYVRHPLVQAWYRDNNKRPETINRKDDPAIWLGMAEDLDGRIGAVLDKLEELGIEDETYVVVAGDNGYRHDELQLEPDLKQPLHARKWWLWDGGLRVPMIVKGPDIKAGTVFDGNVINYDFLPTFVDWAGGNPAELKNIDGISLAAYMAGAAPTEEFLSRNLYFHYPHYRRSVPHSAIISGSSKVIHFYDRPDLPMLFDLSGDIGEVGNIAAKFPELHRELYTDMMLYLEEVGARFPKENPNYAPEEYTSEKAYRERALWGPFEGQRTLESDEI
;
A
#
# COMPACT_ATOMS: atom_id res chain seq x y z
N MET A 1 60.64 -89.31 -3.65
CA MET A 1 60.32 -88.99 -5.02
C MET A 1 59.20 -87.93 -4.98
N ALA A 2 59.59 -86.73 -5.15
CA ALA A 2 58.70 -85.53 -4.96
C ALA A 2 58.45 -84.93 -6.33
N ASP A 3 57.27 -84.56 -6.60
CA ASP A 3 56.91 -83.83 -7.80
C ASP A 3 56.30 -82.45 -7.37
N HIS A 4 56.98 -81.41 -7.81
CA HIS A 4 56.56 -80.04 -7.54
C HIS A 4 55.69 -79.53 -8.69
N ARG A 5 54.44 -79.17 -8.39
CA ARG A 5 53.68 -78.29 -9.28
C ARG A 5 53.39 -76.99 -8.65
N LYS A 6 54.02 -75.91 -9.21
CA LYS A 6 53.77 -74.56 -8.89
C LYS A 6 52.46 -74.10 -9.55
N THR A 7 51.54 -73.68 -8.72
CA THR A 7 50.31 -73.04 -9.16
C THR A 7 50.50 -71.47 -9.05
N TRP A 8 50.44 -70.84 -10.19
CA TRP A 8 50.43 -69.34 -10.24
C TRP A 8 49.01 -68.83 -10.00
N LEU A 9 48.77 -68.05 -8.91
CA LEU A 9 47.56 -67.31 -8.71
C LEU A 9 47.71 -65.96 -9.44
N LEU A 10 46.90 -65.71 -10.45
CA LEU A 10 46.69 -64.41 -11.04
C LEU A 10 45.70 -63.64 -10.17
N ILE A 11 46.18 -62.58 -9.53
CA ILE A 11 45.34 -61.61 -8.82
C ILE A 11 44.86 -60.61 -9.86
N LEU A 12 43.55 -60.70 -10.23
CA LEU A 12 42.86 -59.68 -11.03
C LEU A 12 42.42 -58.54 -10.10
N ALA A 13 43.12 -57.40 -10.10
CA ALA A 13 42.71 -56.18 -9.43
C ALA A 13 41.58 -55.52 -10.27
N CYS A 14 40.35 -55.70 -9.88
CA CYS A 14 39.23 -54.90 -10.39
C CYS A 14 39.31 -53.49 -9.77
N ILE A 15 39.79 -52.53 -10.54
CA ILE A 15 39.66 -51.11 -10.24
C ILE A 15 38.19 -50.73 -10.51
N LEU A 16 37.38 -50.76 -9.49
CA LEU A 16 36.05 -50.11 -9.52
C LEU A 16 36.29 -48.59 -9.46
N CYS A 17 36.30 -47.94 -10.63
CA CYS A 17 36.05 -46.50 -10.71
C CYS A 17 34.62 -46.20 -10.26
N GLY A 18 34.43 -45.92 -8.98
CA GLY A 18 33.20 -45.34 -8.48
C GLY A 18 33.06 -43.92 -9.05
N ALA A 19 32.31 -43.77 -10.12
CA ALA A 19 31.78 -42.48 -10.51
C ALA A 19 30.84 -42.04 -9.38
N VAL A 20 31.32 -41.18 -8.50
CA VAL A 20 30.46 -40.37 -7.63
C VAL A 20 29.67 -39.47 -8.57
N ALA A 21 28.46 -39.88 -8.89
CA ALA A 21 27.48 -38.96 -9.45
C ALA A 21 27.31 -37.86 -8.40
N GLN A 22 27.96 -36.71 -8.59
CA GLN A 22 27.51 -35.49 -7.97
C GLN A 22 26.09 -35.26 -8.47
N SER A 23 25.11 -35.63 -7.66
CA SER A 23 23.79 -35.04 -7.79
C SER A 23 23.99 -33.55 -7.58
N SER A 24 24.07 -32.79 -8.67
CA SER A 24 23.78 -31.38 -8.60
C SER A 24 22.37 -31.30 -8.07
N SER A 25 22.23 -31.06 -6.78
CA SER A 25 20.99 -30.51 -6.26
C SER A 25 20.78 -29.22 -7.06
N VAL A 26 19.89 -29.25 -8.04
CA VAL A 26 19.38 -28.02 -8.62
C VAL A 26 18.76 -27.34 -7.41
N GLU A 27 19.44 -26.33 -6.88
CA GLU A 27 18.83 -25.41 -5.90
C GLU A 27 17.48 -25.02 -6.50
N PRO A 28 16.39 -25.14 -5.78
CA PRO A 28 15.09 -24.72 -6.32
C PRO A 28 15.23 -23.30 -6.84
N ASN A 29 14.86 -23.08 -8.10
CA ASN A 29 14.93 -21.77 -8.72
C ASN A 29 14.10 -20.81 -7.86
N ARG A 30 14.76 -19.86 -7.20
CA ARG A 30 14.09 -18.93 -6.31
C ARG A 30 13.31 -17.94 -7.15
N PRO A 31 12.01 -17.70 -6.88
CA PRO A 31 11.19 -16.81 -7.67
C PRO A 31 11.68 -15.37 -7.56
N ASN A 32 11.56 -14.61 -8.64
CA ASN A 32 11.71 -13.16 -8.58
C ASN A 32 10.50 -12.52 -7.91
N ILE A 33 10.68 -11.35 -7.32
CA ILE A 33 9.62 -10.61 -6.65
C ILE A 33 9.60 -9.18 -7.15
N ILE A 34 8.46 -8.74 -7.71
CA ILE A 34 8.22 -7.36 -8.15
C ILE A 34 7.05 -6.79 -7.37
N LEU A 35 7.26 -5.68 -6.70
CA LEU A 35 6.23 -4.87 -6.07
C LEU A 35 6.06 -3.56 -6.83
N ILE A 36 4.90 -3.36 -7.47
CA ILE A 36 4.48 -2.08 -8.06
C ILE A 36 3.60 -1.38 -7.02
N TYR A 37 4.18 -0.36 -6.35
CA TYR A 37 3.55 0.31 -5.22
C TYR A 37 3.07 1.70 -5.60
N LEU A 38 1.74 1.87 -5.66
CA LEU A 38 1.07 3.01 -6.25
C LEU A 38 0.66 4.04 -5.20
N ASP A 39 0.88 5.32 -5.49
CA ASP A 39 0.65 6.44 -4.57
C ASP A 39 -0.76 7.02 -4.71
N ASP A 40 -1.52 7.09 -3.61
CA ASP A 40 -2.89 7.66 -3.57
C ASP A 40 -3.90 6.95 -4.51
N LEU A 41 -3.75 5.67 -4.80
CA LEU A 41 -4.70 4.92 -5.62
C LEU A 41 -5.90 4.48 -4.77
N ALA A 42 -7.09 4.98 -5.13
CA ALA A 42 -8.34 4.61 -4.48
C ALA A 42 -8.66 3.12 -4.60
N TRP A 43 -9.33 2.53 -3.60
CA TRP A 43 -9.82 1.15 -3.65
C TRP A 43 -10.69 0.88 -4.90
N ASN A 44 -11.53 1.84 -5.29
CA ASN A 44 -12.32 1.80 -6.51
C ASN A 44 -11.65 2.53 -7.69
N GLY A 45 -10.37 2.89 -7.60
CA GLY A 45 -9.62 3.68 -8.59
C GLY A 45 -9.06 2.86 -9.76
N THR A 46 -9.59 1.67 -10.00
CA THR A 46 -9.24 0.79 -11.12
C THR A 46 -10.51 0.33 -11.85
N PRO A 47 -10.43 -0.18 -13.10
CA PRO A 47 -11.57 -0.76 -13.79
C PRO A 47 -12.00 -2.11 -13.20
N ILE A 48 -11.20 -2.68 -12.30
CA ILE A 48 -11.42 -3.98 -11.68
C ILE A 48 -12.29 -3.81 -10.43
N ALA A 49 -13.42 -4.50 -10.35
CA ALA A 49 -14.21 -4.53 -9.12
C ALA A 49 -13.43 -5.25 -8.02
N MET A 50 -13.08 -4.54 -6.94
CA MET A 50 -12.45 -5.16 -5.77
C MET A 50 -13.46 -6.02 -5.02
N ASP A 51 -14.74 -5.67 -5.06
CA ASP A 51 -15.87 -6.49 -4.61
C ASP A 51 -16.87 -6.67 -5.76
N ASP A 52 -17.04 -7.92 -6.23
CA ASP A 52 -17.94 -8.22 -7.36
C ASP A 52 -19.42 -7.99 -7.05
N SER A 53 -19.80 -7.96 -5.77
CA SER A 53 -21.16 -7.64 -5.33
C SER A 53 -21.45 -6.14 -5.35
N MET A 54 -20.42 -5.30 -5.50
CA MET A 54 -20.47 -3.85 -5.37
C MET A 54 -20.02 -3.16 -6.66
N PRO A 55 -20.94 -2.71 -7.54
CA PRO A 55 -20.60 -2.11 -8.83
C PRO A 55 -19.70 -0.87 -8.73
N ASN A 56 -19.82 -0.08 -7.66
CA ASN A 56 -19.01 1.13 -7.42
C ASN A 56 -17.66 0.84 -6.72
N SER A 57 -17.29 -0.45 -6.55
CA SER A 57 -15.94 -0.86 -6.14
C SER A 57 -14.91 -0.77 -7.29
N ARG A 58 -15.30 -0.21 -8.43
CA ARG A 58 -14.45 0.02 -9.62
C ARG A 58 -14.78 1.34 -10.29
N MET A 59 -13.90 1.78 -11.18
CA MET A 59 -14.08 2.94 -12.06
C MET A 59 -14.18 2.46 -13.52
N PRO A 60 -15.38 2.18 -14.04
CA PRO A 60 -15.54 1.52 -15.33
C PRO A 60 -15.17 2.40 -16.54
N VAL A 61 -14.99 3.71 -16.34
CA VAL A 61 -14.52 4.64 -17.38
C VAL A 61 -13.00 4.55 -17.64
N LEU A 62 -12.26 3.95 -16.69
CA LEU A 62 -10.82 3.74 -16.85
C LEU A 62 -10.53 2.60 -17.82
N GLU A 63 -9.54 2.80 -18.66
CA GLU A 63 -8.98 1.75 -19.52
C GLU A 63 -7.58 1.36 -19.01
N MET A 64 -7.52 0.23 -18.28
CA MET A 64 -6.29 -0.34 -17.73
C MET A 64 -6.18 -1.82 -18.10
N PRO A 65 -6.03 -2.14 -19.41
CA PRO A 65 -6.08 -3.53 -19.90
C PRO A 65 -4.97 -4.43 -19.34
N ASN A 66 -3.80 -3.88 -19.02
CA ASN A 66 -2.69 -4.63 -18.47
C ASN A 66 -2.97 -5.04 -17.01
N LEU A 67 -3.50 -4.13 -16.21
CA LEU A 67 -3.91 -4.42 -14.84
C LEU A 67 -5.11 -5.39 -14.80
N GLU A 68 -6.07 -5.23 -15.72
CA GLU A 68 -7.18 -6.20 -15.88
C GLU A 68 -6.68 -7.58 -16.27
N SER A 69 -5.66 -7.66 -17.15
CA SER A 69 -5.03 -8.94 -17.52
C SER A 69 -4.33 -9.57 -16.32
N LEU A 70 -3.57 -8.77 -15.56
CA LEU A 70 -2.92 -9.22 -14.33
C LEU A 70 -3.95 -9.78 -13.33
N ALA A 71 -5.08 -9.09 -13.14
CA ALA A 71 -6.14 -9.55 -12.23
C ALA A 71 -6.82 -10.85 -12.69
N ARG A 72 -7.01 -11.03 -13.99
CA ARG A 72 -7.54 -12.30 -14.54
C ARG A 72 -6.57 -13.47 -14.38
N GLN A 73 -5.27 -13.20 -14.42
CA GLN A 73 -4.20 -14.20 -14.29
C GLN A 73 -3.76 -14.41 -12.84
N GLY A 74 -4.19 -13.58 -11.92
CA GLY A 74 -3.79 -13.58 -10.53
C GLY A 74 -4.96 -13.65 -9.57
N MET A 75 -4.71 -13.19 -8.36
CA MET A 75 -5.65 -13.07 -7.24
C MET A 75 -5.86 -11.61 -6.90
N LYS A 76 -7.10 -11.16 -6.71
CA LYS A 76 -7.43 -9.84 -6.15
C LYS A 76 -7.81 -9.96 -4.68
N PHE A 77 -7.61 -8.88 -3.93
CA PHE A 77 -7.87 -8.83 -2.49
C PHE A 77 -9.00 -7.83 -2.20
N ARG A 78 -10.08 -8.33 -1.61
CA ARG A 78 -11.23 -7.48 -1.25
C ARG A 78 -10.90 -6.55 -0.08
N ASN A 79 -10.15 -7.04 0.90
CA ASN A 79 -9.87 -6.39 2.17
C ASN A 79 -8.36 -6.14 2.35
N ALA A 80 -7.75 -5.41 1.41
CA ALA A 80 -6.36 -4.98 1.53
C ALA A 80 -6.28 -3.57 2.13
N TYR A 81 -5.37 -3.38 3.08
CA TYR A 81 -5.18 -2.14 3.81
C TYR A 81 -3.77 -1.59 3.66
N GLY A 82 -3.68 -0.27 3.59
CA GLY A 82 -2.43 0.48 3.73
C GLY A 82 -2.40 1.24 5.05
N SER A 83 -1.73 2.39 5.05
CA SER A 83 -1.75 3.33 6.17
C SER A 83 -2.48 4.62 5.75
N PRO A 84 -2.88 5.49 6.69
CA PRO A 84 -3.65 6.68 6.32
C PRO A 84 -2.85 7.72 5.51
N GLN A 85 -1.54 7.48 5.31
CA GLN A 85 -0.64 8.34 4.54
C GLN A 85 0.54 7.56 3.95
N CYS A 86 1.13 8.13 2.90
CA CYS A 86 2.19 7.50 2.11
C CYS A 86 3.49 7.18 2.90
N SER A 87 4.06 8.09 3.69
CA SER A 87 5.31 7.80 4.42
C SER A 87 5.14 6.72 5.49
N PRO A 88 4.10 6.77 6.36
CA PRO A 88 3.81 5.65 7.27
C PRO A 88 3.58 4.32 6.54
N ALA A 89 2.86 4.34 5.41
CA ALA A 89 2.64 3.14 4.61
C ALA A 89 3.96 2.53 4.09
N ARG A 90 4.86 3.40 3.60
CA ARG A 90 6.16 2.99 3.05
C ARG A 90 7.11 2.50 4.14
N ALA A 91 7.14 3.16 5.31
CA ALA A 91 7.91 2.69 6.45
C ALA A 91 7.38 1.32 6.94
N SER A 92 6.07 1.20 7.14
CA SER A 92 5.44 -0.06 7.57
C SER A 92 5.73 -1.22 6.61
N LEU A 93 5.66 -0.97 5.30
CA LEU A 93 6.01 -1.92 4.25
C LEU A 93 7.45 -2.42 4.41
N GLN A 94 8.41 -1.50 4.55
CA GLN A 94 9.83 -1.85 4.54
C GLN A 94 10.26 -2.74 5.70
N ILE A 95 9.70 -2.52 6.88
CA ILE A 95 10.16 -3.18 8.12
C ILE A 95 9.12 -4.12 8.74
N GLY A 96 7.98 -4.35 8.06
CA GLY A 96 6.94 -5.29 8.54
C GLY A 96 6.25 -4.85 9.83
N GLN A 97 6.29 -3.55 10.16
CA GLN A 97 5.77 -3.00 11.42
C GLN A 97 4.58 -2.08 11.19
N SER A 98 3.65 -2.07 12.12
CA SER A 98 2.58 -1.08 12.15
C SER A 98 3.12 0.34 12.40
N ALA A 99 2.38 1.36 11.96
CA ALA A 99 2.76 2.74 12.20
C ALA A 99 2.93 3.10 13.69
N PRO A 100 2.12 2.62 14.64
CA PRO A 100 2.34 2.89 16.06
C PRO A 100 3.62 2.25 16.61
N ARG A 101 4.02 1.05 16.16
CA ARG A 101 5.28 0.40 16.57
C ARG A 101 6.50 1.12 16.01
N SER A 102 6.49 1.42 14.72
CA SER A 102 7.61 2.09 14.06
C SER A 102 7.78 3.56 14.48
N GLY A 103 6.76 4.16 15.12
CA GLY A 103 6.74 5.60 15.43
C GLY A 103 6.56 6.50 14.20
N PHE A 104 6.48 5.93 13.00
CA PHE A 104 6.33 6.67 11.74
C PHE A 104 4.84 6.93 11.45
N THR A 105 4.28 8.01 11.99
CA THR A 105 2.83 8.25 12.02
C THR A 105 2.34 9.38 11.13
N VAL A 106 3.25 10.18 10.51
CA VAL A 106 2.90 11.28 9.61
C VAL A 106 3.85 11.36 8.41
N TYR A 107 3.41 11.95 7.30
CA TYR A 107 4.22 12.03 6.09
C TYR A 107 5.43 12.96 6.23
N LEU A 108 6.50 12.65 5.51
CA LEU A 108 7.81 13.31 5.54
C LEU A 108 7.79 14.83 5.39
N GLY A 109 6.88 15.40 4.63
CA GLY A 109 6.76 16.86 4.45
C GLY A 109 6.09 17.60 5.62
N SER A 110 5.75 16.89 6.69
CA SER A 110 5.18 17.50 7.90
C SER A 110 6.24 18.27 8.66
N LYS A 111 5.97 19.56 8.91
CA LYS A 111 6.86 20.38 9.78
C LYS A 111 6.64 20.00 11.23
N GLN A 112 7.68 19.53 11.91
CA GLN A 112 7.64 19.13 13.31
C GLN A 112 8.74 19.87 14.11
N PRO A 113 8.48 20.21 15.39
CA PRO A 113 7.19 20.22 16.07
C PRO A 113 6.29 21.36 15.57
N TYR A 114 5.02 21.07 15.33
CA TYR A 114 4.06 22.08 14.79
C TYR A 114 3.60 23.10 15.82
N TYR A 115 3.59 22.70 17.09
CA TYR A 115 2.61 23.13 18.05
C TYR A 115 3.10 24.22 19.01
N ASP A 116 4.42 24.44 19.11
CA ASP A 116 4.98 25.42 20.03
C ASP A 116 5.08 26.84 19.46
N THR A 117 4.87 26.99 18.14
CA THR A 117 5.20 28.25 17.46
C THR A 117 4.02 28.92 16.76
N LYS A 118 2.87 28.27 16.63
CA LYS A 118 1.72 28.85 15.94
C LYS A 118 0.53 29.06 16.86
N ARG A 119 0.10 30.29 16.96
CA ARG A 119 -1.04 30.72 17.77
C ARG A 119 -2.34 29.98 17.45
N GLU A 120 -2.56 29.60 16.18
CA GLU A 120 -3.72 28.84 15.71
C GLU A 120 -3.90 27.45 16.39
N TYR A 121 -2.82 26.87 16.95
CA TYR A 121 -2.92 25.58 17.67
C TYR A 121 -3.55 25.69 19.07
N GLN A 122 -3.73 26.91 19.60
CA GLN A 122 -4.50 27.11 20.82
C GLN A 122 -5.99 26.74 20.64
N ALA A 123 -6.46 26.62 19.41
CA ALA A 123 -7.80 26.12 19.09
C ALA A 123 -7.96 24.61 19.32
N TYR A 124 -6.87 23.84 19.43
CA TYR A 124 -6.92 22.39 19.55
C TYR A 124 -6.74 21.94 20.99
N PRO A 125 -7.58 21.02 21.51
CA PRO A 125 -7.50 20.57 22.90
C PRO A 125 -6.27 19.72 23.20
N LEU A 126 -5.64 19.15 22.16
CA LEU A 126 -4.50 18.26 22.29
C LEU A 126 -3.29 18.78 21.52
N VAL A 127 -2.10 18.44 22.01
CA VAL A 127 -0.83 18.61 21.31
C VAL A 127 -0.40 17.24 20.78
N PRO A 128 -0.30 17.05 19.47
CA PRO A 128 0.21 15.82 18.88
C PRO A 128 1.67 15.56 19.24
N ASN A 129 2.04 14.30 19.27
CA ASN A 129 3.43 13.90 19.45
C ASN A 129 4.22 13.99 18.14
N VAL A 130 5.54 13.92 18.22
CA VAL A 130 6.45 13.89 17.06
C VAL A 130 6.46 12.49 16.45
N SER A 131 6.42 12.42 15.13
CA SER A 131 6.60 11.18 14.36
C SER A 131 8.08 11.00 14.01
N ASP A 132 8.52 9.75 13.89
CA ASP A 132 9.80 9.46 13.26
C ASP A 132 9.73 9.73 11.76
N LEU A 133 10.86 10.01 11.15
CA LEU A 133 10.99 10.37 9.73
C LEU A 133 12.04 9.52 8.99
N GLU A 134 12.76 8.69 9.73
CA GLU A 134 13.75 7.71 9.27
C GLU A 134 13.35 6.33 9.83
N LEU A 135 13.76 5.27 9.17
CA LEU A 135 13.60 3.92 9.70
C LEU A 135 14.49 3.74 10.94
N ASP A 136 14.05 2.90 11.85
CA ASP A 136 14.90 2.46 12.97
C ASP A 136 16.10 1.70 12.38
N PRO A 137 17.34 2.11 12.65
CA PRO A 137 18.53 1.46 12.11
C PRO A 137 18.72 0.00 12.57
N ASP A 138 18.01 -0.42 13.63
CA ASP A 138 18.03 -1.80 14.11
C ASP A 138 16.89 -2.66 13.48
N ALA A 139 15.97 -2.04 12.73
CA ALA A 139 14.91 -2.77 12.02
C ALA A 139 15.45 -3.36 10.73
N VAL A 140 15.10 -4.60 10.45
CA VAL A 140 15.48 -5.29 9.21
C VAL A 140 14.48 -4.94 8.10
N THR A 141 14.98 -4.40 7.00
CA THR A 141 14.17 -4.07 5.82
C THR A 141 13.93 -5.30 4.93
N ILE A 142 12.95 -5.18 4.00
CA ILE A 142 12.71 -6.22 2.98
C ILE A 142 14.01 -6.54 2.22
N ALA A 143 14.73 -5.52 1.77
CA ALA A 143 15.95 -5.73 0.97
C ALA A 143 17.07 -6.40 1.76
N GLU A 144 17.26 -6.06 3.03
CA GLU A 144 18.24 -6.70 3.90
C GLU A 144 17.88 -8.15 4.22
N ALA A 145 16.59 -8.42 4.52
CA ALA A 145 16.12 -9.78 4.74
C ALA A 145 16.35 -10.67 3.51
N LEU A 146 15.96 -10.19 2.32
CA LEU A 146 16.11 -10.91 1.07
C LEU A 146 17.59 -11.04 0.64
N LYS A 147 18.44 -10.08 0.96
CA LYS A 147 19.89 -10.17 0.70
C LYS A 147 20.50 -11.38 1.41
N SER A 148 20.09 -11.68 2.63
CA SER A 148 20.55 -12.86 3.38
C SER A 148 20.16 -14.17 2.70
N LEU A 149 19.14 -14.14 1.83
CA LEU A 149 18.65 -15.26 1.03
C LEU A 149 19.21 -15.25 -0.41
N GLY A 150 20.19 -14.39 -0.71
CA GLY A 150 20.87 -14.34 -2.00
C GLY A 150 20.19 -13.51 -3.08
N TYR A 151 19.21 -12.67 -2.72
CA TYR A 151 18.57 -11.74 -3.65
C TYR A 151 19.37 -10.47 -3.84
N VAL A 152 19.25 -9.89 -5.03
CA VAL A 152 19.66 -8.52 -5.33
C VAL A 152 18.41 -7.64 -5.37
N SER A 153 18.43 -6.50 -4.65
CA SER A 153 17.25 -5.66 -4.49
C SER A 153 17.41 -4.29 -5.13
N ALA A 154 16.34 -3.81 -5.80
CA ALA A 154 16.23 -2.45 -6.33
C ALA A 154 14.97 -1.74 -5.84
N HIS A 155 15.10 -0.42 -5.63
CA HIS A 155 13.98 0.48 -5.34
C HIS A 155 14.03 1.66 -6.30
N VAL A 156 13.06 1.80 -7.18
CA VAL A 156 12.97 2.91 -8.14
C VAL A 156 11.73 3.76 -7.90
N GLY A 157 11.89 5.08 -7.95
CA GLY A 157 10.85 6.06 -7.75
C GLY A 157 10.77 6.61 -6.32
N LYS A 158 9.57 6.69 -5.77
CA LYS A 158 9.26 7.37 -4.52
C LYS A 158 9.65 6.57 -3.27
N TRP A 159 10.70 6.98 -2.58
CA TRP A 159 11.09 6.48 -1.26
C TRP A 159 10.21 7.07 -0.15
N HIS A 160 10.19 8.39 -0.03
CA HIS A 160 9.36 9.19 0.86
C HIS A 160 9.54 8.92 2.37
N MET A 161 10.70 8.46 2.73
CA MET A 161 11.25 8.43 4.07
C MET A 161 12.61 9.14 3.99
N ARG A 162 13.16 9.62 5.09
CA ARG A 162 14.54 10.10 5.11
C ARG A 162 15.49 8.92 5.08
N GLY A 163 16.73 9.19 4.74
CA GLY A 163 17.77 8.19 4.64
C GLY A 163 18.00 7.71 3.22
N ASP A 164 19.07 6.98 3.04
CA ASP A 164 19.54 6.47 1.76
C ASP A 164 19.10 5.01 1.59
N PRO A 165 18.25 4.67 0.58
CA PRO A 165 17.85 3.28 0.32
C PRO A 165 19.04 2.32 0.16
N GLY A 166 20.19 2.80 -0.27
CA GLY A 166 21.40 1.98 -0.36
C GLY A 166 21.88 1.45 0.99
N LYS A 167 21.63 2.17 2.07
CA LYS A 167 21.92 1.71 3.44
C LYS A 167 20.91 0.68 3.94
N GLU A 168 19.72 0.67 3.34
CA GLU A 168 18.64 -0.25 3.62
C GLU A 168 18.67 -1.51 2.72
N GLY A 169 19.82 -1.78 2.05
CA GLY A 169 20.06 -3.00 1.29
C GLY A 169 19.75 -2.93 -0.22
N TYR A 170 19.29 -1.80 -0.75
CA TYR A 170 19.03 -1.64 -2.18
C TYR A 170 20.30 -1.27 -2.97
N VAL A 171 20.64 -2.04 -4.01
CA VAL A 171 21.84 -1.80 -4.84
C VAL A 171 21.58 -0.84 -6.01
N VAL A 172 20.31 -0.75 -6.46
CA VAL A 172 19.85 0.23 -7.44
C VAL A 172 18.74 1.04 -6.80
N HIS A 173 18.87 2.37 -6.81
CA HIS A 173 17.88 3.26 -6.19
C HIS A 173 18.01 4.71 -6.67
N ASP A 174 16.96 5.49 -6.50
CA ASP A 174 16.90 6.92 -6.84
C ASP A 174 17.29 7.86 -5.68
N GLY A 175 17.76 7.29 -4.56
CA GLY A 175 18.16 8.04 -3.36
C GLY A 175 17.00 8.45 -2.46
N ASP A 176 17.27 9.43 -1.57
CA ASP A 176 16.27 10.00 -0.64
C ASP A 176 15.26 10.86 -1.40
N THR A 177 14.34 10.20 -2.10
CA THR A 177 13.29 10.85 -2.87
C THR A 177 12.06 11.16 -2.01
N ASN A 178 11.39 12.27 -2.31
CA ASN A 178 10.11 12.66 -1.73
C ASN A 178 9.08 12.91 -2.86
N ASN A 179 8.03 13.72 -2.63
CA ASN A 179 7.03 14.01 -3.67
C ASN A 179 7.53 14.92 -4.81
N ASN A 180 8.64 15.66 -4.62
CA ASN A 180 9.06 16.72 -5.54
C ASN A 180 9.52 16.19 -6.92
N PRO A 181 10.31 15.12 -7.02
CA PRO A 181 10.70 14.59 -8.33
C PRO A 181 9.49 14.25 -9.22
N GLY A 182 8.47 13.61 -8.65
CA GLY A 182 7.23 13.29 -9.36
C GLY A 182 6.28 14.48 -9.59
N ASN A 183 6.70 15.71 -9.27
CA ASN A 183 5.92 16.93 -9.47
C ASN A 183 6.75 18.01 -10.19
N PRO A 184 7.38 17.72 -11.35
CA PRO A 184 8.30 18.65 -12.01
C PRO A 184 7.62 19.96 -12.42
N GLN A 185 6.29 19.93 -12.59
CA GLN A 185 5.45 21.08 -12.95
C GLN A 185 4.65 21.62 -11.74
N SER A 186 5.19 21.44 -10.52
CA SER A 186 4.55 21.94 -9.29
C SER A 186 4.28 23.43 -9.36
N GLY A 187 3.04 23.82 -9.03
CA GLY A 187 2.60 25.23 -9.10
C GLY A 187 2.02 25.67 -10.45
N MET A 188 2.24 24.94 -11.52
CA MET A 188 1.58 25.25 -12.81
C MET A 188 0.08 25.01 -12.74
N ARG A 189 -0.70 25.96 -13.25
CA ARG A 189 -2.15 25.86 -13.30
C ARG A 189 -2.63 24.90 -14.38
N ARG A 190 -1.92 24.80 -15.50
CA ARG A 190 -2.25 23.96 -16.64
C ARG A 190 -1.12 22.97 -16.91
N MET A 191 -1.43 21.91 -17.64
CA MET A 191 -0.39 21.04 -18.19
C MET A 191 0.52 21.86 -19.13
N PRO A 192 1.84 21.56 -19.16
CA PRO A 192 2.74 22.08 -20.18
C PRO A 192 2.27 21.69 -21.58
N ASP A 193 2.68 22.46 -22.60
CA ASP A 193 2.35 22.15 -24.00
C ASP A 193 2.98 20.82 -24.48
N VAL A 194 4.06 20.39 -23.84
CA VAL A 194 4.73 19.10 -24.10
C VAL A 194 4.95 18.38 -22.78
N VAL A 195 4.44 17.16 -22.67
CA VAL A 195 4.66 16.22 -21.59
C VAL A 195 5.14 14.91 -22.20
N THR A 196 6.38 14.53 -21.94
CA THR A 196 7.01 13.30 -22.48
C THR A 196 7.18 12.22 -21.44
N ASP A 197 7.33 12.60 -20.18
CA ASP A 197 7.49 11.68 -19.03
C ASP A 197 6.61 12.17 -17.86
N PRO A 198 5.27 11.98 -17.97
CA PRO A 198 4.36 12.41 -16.91
C PRO A 198 4.67 11.68 -15.60
N LYS A 199 4.84 12.45 -14.52
CA LYS A 199 5.12 11.88 -13.17
C LYS A 199 6.35 10.98 -13.13
N LEU A 200 7.30 11.13 -14.06
CA LEU A 200 8.48 10.27 -14.24
C LEU A 200 8.13 8.77 -14.44
N MET A 201 6.91 8.47 -14.91
CA MET A 201 6.47 7.09 -15.06
C MET A 201 7.31 6.31 -16.08
N PHE A 202 7.76 6.97 -17.15
CA PHE A 202 8.55 6.32 -18.20
C PHE A 202 9.99 6.05 -17.73
N SER A 203 10.68 7.04 -17.20
CA SER A 203 12.07 6.89 -16.73
C SER A 203 12.20 5.89 -15.56
N ILE A 204 11.23 5.88 -14.63
CA ILE A 204 11.16 4.89 -13.55
C ILE A 204 11.01 3.48 -14.15
N THR A 205 10.10 3.29 -15.12
CA THR A 205 9.89 2.00 -15.76
C THR A 205 11.09 1.55 -16.57
N GLU A 206 11.76 2.45 -17.29
CA GLU A 206 13.01 2.15 -18.02
C GLU A 206 14.12 1.65 -17.10
N THR A 207 14.27 2.30 -15.94
CA THR A 207 15.24 1.86 -14.92
C THR A 207 14.86 0.47 -14.35
N ALA A 208 13.59 0.24 -14.09
CA ALA A 208 13.07 -1.05 -13.65
C ALA A 208 13.32 -2.16 -14.67
N ILE A 209 12.99 -1.93 -15.94
CA ILE A 209 13.21 -2.88 -17.05
C ILE A 209 14.69 -3.21 -17.21
N LYS A 210 15.55 -2.18 -17.15
CA LYS A 210 17.00 -2.40 -17.22
C LYS A 210 17.49 -3.30 -16.07
N PHE A 211 17.01 -3.07 -14.84
CA PHE A 211 17.36 -3.91 -13.70
C PHE A 211 16.92 -5.35 -13.90
N ILE A 212 15.67 -5.58 -14.36
CA ILE A 212 15.14 -6.92 -14.65
C ILE A 212 16.04 -7.62 -15.69
N ASP A 213 16.39 -6.93 -16.78
CA ASP A 213 17.23 -7.45 -17.87
C ASP A 213 18.64 -7.82 -17.39
N ASP A 214 19.25 -6.98 -16.54
CA ASP A 214 20.57 -7.22 -15.97
C ASP A 214 20.54 -8.47 -15.04
N GLN A 215 19.54 -8.60 -14.15
CA GLN A 215 19.45 -9.73 -13.23
C GLN A 215 19.09 -11.05 -13.94
N ALA A 216 18.21 -11.01 -14.95
CA ALA A 216 17.88 -12.18 -15.75
C ALA A 216 19.10 -12.73 -16.49
N ARG A 217 19.97 -11.86 -17.05
CA ARG A 217 21.24 -12.29 -17.69
C ARG A 217 22.20 -12.94 -16.71
N GLU A 218 22.23 -12.48 -15.46
CA GLU A 218 23.09 -13.01 -14.40
C GLU A 218 22.49 -14.25 -13.74
N ASN A 219 21.24 -14.61 -14.07
CA ASN A 219 20.47 -15.66 -13.44
C ASN A 219 20.43 -15.51 -11.90
N THR A 220 20.24 -14.27 -11.45
CA THR A 220 20.22 -13.90 -10.04
C THR A 220 18.78 -13.59 -9.60
N PRO A 221 18.26 -14.23 -8.54
CA PRO A 221 16.94 -13.90 -8.03
C PRO A 221 16.93 -12.46 -7.50
N PHE A 222 15.84 -11.73 -7.78
CA PHE A 222 15.78 -10.33 -7.45
C PHE A 222 14.46 -9.91 -6.78
N TYR A 223 14.57 -8.85 -6.00
CA TYR A 223 13.44 -8.05 -5.53
C TYR A 223 13.49 -6.66 -6.17
N LEU A 224 12.39 -6.29 -6.79
CA LEU A 224 12.25 -4.96 -7.41
C LEU A 224 11.01 -4.26 -6.86
N GLN A 225 11.21 -3.13 -6.19
CA GLN A 225 10.12 -2.24 -5.81
C GLN A 225 10.04 -1.05 -6.78
N ILE A 226 8.93 -0.95 -7.51
CA ILE A 226 8.62 0.15 -8.41
C ILE A 226 7.60 1.06 -7.72
N SER A 227 8.05 2.19 -7.22
CA SER A 227 7.26 3.15 -6.45
C SER A 227 6.89 4.36 -7.29
N HIS A 228 5.87 4.23 -8.17
CA HIS A 228 5.43 5.34 -9.01
C HIS A 228 4.87 6.50 -8.18
N TYR A 229 5.09 7.74 -8.67
CA TYR A 229 4.47 8.95 -8.11
C TYR A 229 3.00 9.13 -8.49
N ALA A 230 2.52 8.42 -9.50
CA ALA A 230 1.12 8.33 -9.86
C ALA A 230 0.39 7.45 -8.83
N MET A 231 -0.75 7.81 -8.37
CA MET A 231 -1.78 8.81 -8.69
C MET A 231 -1.71 10.08 -7.80
N HIS A 232 -0.60 10.34 -7.09
CA HIS A 232 -0.48 11.49 -6.19
C HIS A 232 -0.70 12.83 -6.92
N ALA A 233 -1.12 13.84 -6.16
CA ALA A 233 -1.35 15.20 -6.64
C ALA A 233 -0.15 15.78 -7.41
N GLY A 234 -0.44 16.80 -8.24
CA GLY A 234 0.48 17.27 -9.27
C GLY A 234 0.28 16.49 -10.57
N ARG A 235 -1.00 16.24 -10.91
CA ARG A 235 -1.43 15.37 -12.01
C ARG A 235 -0.86 15.73 -13.35
N GLU A 236 -0.36 14.73 -14.04
CA GLU A 236 0.16 14.80 -15.39
C GLU A 236 -0.15 13.50 -16.14
N CYS A 237 -0.42 13.61 -17.42
CA CYS A 237 -0.53 12.49 -18.34
C CYS A 237 -0.03 12.92 -19.73
N LEU A 238 0.09 12.01 -20.66
CA LEU A 238 0.35 12.35 -22.05
C LEU A 238 -0.83 13.14 -22.63
N HIS A 239 -0.55 14.04 -23.58
CA HIS A 239 -1.61 14.81 -24.26
C HIS A 239 -2.57 13.93 -25.04
N GLU A 240 -2.09 12.84 -25.60
CA GLU A 240 -2.90 11.87 -26.34
C GLU A 240 -3.94 11.23 -25.43
N THR A 241 -3.54 10.68 -24.29
CA THR A 241 -4.44 10.06 -23.31
C THR A 241 -5.41 11.06 -22.71
N ARG A 242 -4.95 12.28 -22.37
CA ARG A 242 -5.87 13.34 -21.95
C ARG A 242 -6.93 13.64 -23.01
N ASN A 243 -6.53 13.82 -24.28
CA ASN A 243 -7.44 14.15 -25.36
C ASN A 243 -8.46 13.05 -25.65
N LYS A 244 -8.10 11.79 -25.44
CA LYS A 244 -9.02 10.65 -25.46
C LYS A 244 -10.13 10.86 -24.41
N TYR A 245 -9.78 11.08 -23.14
CA TYR A 245 -10.75 11.25 -22.06
C TYR A 245 -11.52 12.57 -22.13
N VAL A 246 -10.94 13.65 -22.64
CA VAL A 246 -11.70 14.89 -22.91
C VAL A 246 -12.90 14.62 -23.82
N ARG A 247 -12.80 13.66 -24.75
CA ARG A 247 -13.90 13.29 -25.66
C ARG A 247 -14.87 12.28 -25.08
N HIS A 248 -14.55 11.67 -23.94
CA HIS A 248 -15.41 10.66 -23.31
C HIS A 248 -16.75 11.27 -22.86
N PRO A 249 -17.91 10.63 -23.14
CA PRO A 249 -19.23 11.21 -22.86
C PRO A 249 -19.43 11.64 -21.40
N LEU A 250 -19.00 10.83 -20.43
CA LEU A 250 -19.10 11.12 -19.00
C LEU A 250 -18.26 12.33 -18.59
N VAL A 251 -17.04 12.45 -19.12
CA VAL A 251 -16.16 13.60 -18.87
C VAL A 251 -16.73 14.87 -19.50
N GLN A 252 -17.31 14.77 -20.70
CA GLN A 252 -18.04 15.88 -21.32
C GLN A 252 -19.27 16.30 -20.51
N ALA A 253 -20.03 15.35 -19.97
CA ALA A 253 -21.13 15.64 -19.06
C ALA A 253 -20.62 16.37 -17.81
N TRP A 254 -19.57 15.85 -17.17
CA TRP A 254 -18.96 16.48 -16.01
C TRP A 254 -18.51 17.93 -16.27
N TYR A 255 -17.87 18.23 -17.42
CA TYR A 255 -17.50 19.60 -17.77
C TYR A 255 -18.72 20.53 -17.85
N ARG A 256 -19.81 20.07 -18.49
CA ARG A 256 -21.06 20.86 -18.59
C ARG A 256 -21.67 21.13 -17.22
N ASP A 257 -21.83 20.08 -16.41
CA ASP A 257 -22.54 20.12 -15.14
C ASP A 257 -21.80 20.97 -14.08
N ASN A 258 -20.47 21.01 -14.18
CA ASN A 258 -19.61 21.82 -13.33
C ASN A 258 -19.24 23.18 -13.93
N ASN A 259 -19.82 23.57 -15.07
CA ASN A 259 -19.50 24.80 -15.79
C ASN A 259 -17.98 24.98 -16.04
N LYS A 260 -17.31 23.89 -16.45
CA LYS A 260 -15.86 23.85 -16.75
C LYS A 260 -15.64 23.71 -18.25
N ARG A 261 -14.43 24.07 -18.69
CA ARG A 261 -13.97 23.91 -20.08
C ARG A 261 -12.60 23.26 -20.10
N PRO A 262 -12.36 22.26 -20.96
CA PRO A 262 -11.08 21.55 -21.05
C PRO A 262 -9.88 22.47 -21.28
N GLU A 263 -10.08 23.59 -22.02
CA GLU A 263 -9.01 24.52 -22.39
C GLU A 263 -8.60 25.45 -21.23
N THR A 264 -9.46 25.62 -20.22
CA THR A 264 -9.26 26.61 -19.16
C THR A 264 -9.23 26.02 -17.75
N ILE A 265 -9.62 24.76 -17.60
CA ILE A 265 -9.67 24.08 -16.29
C ILE A 265 -8.27 23.98 -15.67
N ASN A 266 -8.23 24.07 -14.35
CA ASN A 266 -6.99 23.81 -13.62
C ASN A 266 -6.69 22.29 -13.68
N ARG A 267 -5.44 21.92 -13.99
CA ARG A 267 -5.04 20.52 -14.11
C ARG A 267 -5.35 19.65 -12.88
N LYS A 268 -5.33 20.24 -11.70
CA LYS A 268 -5.66 19.52 -10.45
C LYS A 268 -7.16 19.14 -10.34
N ASP A 269 -8.02 19.84 -11.10
CA ASP A 269 -9.47 19.68 -11.09
C ASP A 269 -9.97 18.97 -12.37
N ASP A 270 -9.08 18.66 -13.32
CA ASP A 270 -9.42 18.08 -14.61
C ASP A 270 -9.53 16.56 -14.52
N PRO A 271 -10.74 15.98 -14.65
CA PRO A 271 -10.93 14.52 -14.60
C PRO A 271 -10.21 13.81 -15.75
N ALA A 272 -10.10 14.42 -16.94
CA ALA A 272 -9.42 13.81 -18.09
C ALA A 272 -7.93 13.61 -17.84
N ILE A 273 -7.28 14.48 -17.05
CA ILE A 273 -5.85 14.31 -16.69
C ILE A 273 -5.69 13.15 -15.69
N TRP A 274 -6.60 12.98 -14.75
CA TRP A 274 -6.51 11.88 -13.78
C TRP A 274 -6.72 10.53 -14.47
N LEU A 275 -7.75 10.44 -15.34
CA LEU A 275 -8.03 9.23 -16.13
C LEU A 275 -6.87 8.90 -17.06
N GLY A 276 -6.33 9.93 -17.76
CA GLY A 276 -5.15 9.76 -18.62
C GLY A 276 -3.90 9.33 -17.86
N MET A 277 -3.69 9.85 -16.64
CA MET A 277 -2.57 9.45 -15.78
C MET A 277 -2.66 7.97 -15.37
N ALA A 278 -3.87 7.48 -15.07
CA ALA A 278 -4.09 6.07 -14.76
C ALA A 278 -3.86 5.15 -15.97
N GLU A 279 -4.27 5.56 -17.18
CA GLU A 279 -4.01 4.80 -18.40
C GLU A 279 -2.52 4.80 -18.77
N ASP A 280 -1.83 5.95 -18.65
CA ASP A 280 -0.38 6.02 -18.87
C ASP A 280 0.37 5.11 -17.87
N LEU A 281 -0.07 5.06 -16.62
CA LEU A 281 0.47 4.16 -15.60
C LEU A 281 0.24 2.68 -15.96
N ASP A 282 -0.95 2.33 -16.45
CA ASP A 282 -1.25 0.98 -16.92
C ASP A 282 -0.32 0.53 -18.04
N GLY A 283 -0.03 1.43 -19.01
CA GLY A 283 0.95 1.17 -20.04
C GLY A 283 2.37 0.93 -19.51
N ARG A 284 2.71 1.50 -18.35
CA ARG A 284 4.01 1.25 -17.69
C ARG A 284 4.02 -0.07 -16.94
N ILE A 285 2.90 -0.45 -16.31
CA ILE A 285 2.70 -1.80 -15.75
C ILE A 285 2.84 -2.83 -16.89
N GLY A 286 2.16 -2.61 -18.02
CA GLY A 286 2.27 -3.48 -19.19
C GLY A 286 3.71 -3.67 -19.68
N ALA A 287 4.49 -2.59 -19.78
CA ALA A 287 5.88 -2.68 -20.22
C ALA A 287 6.77 -3.54 -19.29
N VAL A 288 6.48 -3.58 -17.98
CA VAL A 288 7.16 -4.48 -17.04
C VAL A 288 6.74 -5.93 -17.29
N LEU A 289 5.45 -6.18 -17.47
CA LEU A 289 4.91 -7.53 -17.73
C LEU A 289 5.44 -8.08 -19.07
N ASP A 290 5.42 -7.27 -20.13
CA ASP A 290 5.96 -7.61 -21.46
C ASP A 290 7.43 -7.98 -21.37
N LYS A 291 8.22 -7.31 -20.52
CA LYS A 291 9.64 -7.63 -20.30
C LYS A 291 9.83 -9.00 -19.64
N LEU A 292 8.99 -9.36 -18.67
CA LEU A 292 9.04 -10.68 -18.04
C LEU A 292 8.71 -11.78 -19.05
N GLU A 293 7.70 -11.57 -19.91
CA GLU A 293 7.32 -12.49 -20.98
C GLU A 293 8.45 -12.60 -22.02
N GLU A 294 9.03 -11.47 -22.49
CA GLU A 294 10.18 -11.45 -23.41
C GLU A 294 11.36 -12.29 -22.90
N LEU A 295 11.62 -12.26 -21.60
CA LEU A 295 12.71 -13.00 -20.97
C LEU A 295 12.32 -14.44 -20.59
N GLY A 296 11.04 -14.81 -20.70
CA GLY A 296 10.51 -16.13 -20.31
C GLY A 296 10.59 -16.42 -18.81
N ILE A 297 10.50 -15.38 -17.96
CA ILE A 297 10.57 -15.48 -16.50
C ILE A 297 9.26 -15.10 -15.80
N GLU A 298 8.17 -14.90 -16.53
CA GLU A 298 6.87 -14.50 -15.98
C GLU A 298 6.28 -15.55 -15.03
N ASP A 299 6.50 -16.83 -15.27
CA ASP A 299 6.03 -17.95 -14.43
C ASP A 299 6.94 -18.19 -13.20
N GLU A 300 8.11 -17.54 -13.15
CA GLU A 300 9.06 -17.60 -12.05
C GLU A 300 9.07 -16.28 -11.25
N THR A 301 8.12 -15.38 -11.49
CA THR A 301 8.09 -14.05 -10.91
C THR A 301 6.75 -13.76 -10.23
N TYR A 302 6.79 -13.42 -8.94
CA TYR A 302 5.66 -12.82 -8.26
C TYR A 302 5.57 -11.34 -8.63
N VAL A 303 4.40 -10.90 -9.09
CA VAL A 303 4.08 -9.50 -9.37
C VAL A 303 2.95 -9.07 -8.47
N VAL A 304 3.23 -8.12 -7.57
CA VAL A 304 2.28 -7.51 -6.65
C VAL A 304 2.01 -6.08 -7.11
N VAL A 305 0.76 -5.71 -7.31
CA VAL A 305 0.32 -4.32 -7.51
C VAL A 305 -0.54 -3.93 -6.33
N ALA A 306 -0.16 -2.89 -5.58
CA ALA A 306 -0.88 -2.44 -4.40
C ALA A 306 -0.83 -0.92 -4.24
N GLY A 307 -1.89 -0.32 -3.65
CA GLY A 307 -1.89 1.06 -3.19
C GLY A 307 -1.19 1.25 -1.85
N ASP A 308 -0.66 2.44 -1.57
CA ASP A 308 -0.02 2.77 -0.29
C ASP A 308 -1.00 3.30 0.75
N ASN A 309 -1.99 4.07 0.34
CA ASN A 309 -3.06 4.62 1.17
C ASN A 309 -4.32 4.91 0.35
N GLY A 310 -5.42 5.16 1.04
CA GLY A 310 -6.65 5.55 0.39
C GLY A 310 -6.53 6.86 -0.40
N TYR A 311 -7.54 7.14 -1.21
CA TYR A 311 -7.54 8.28 -2.13
C TYR A 311 -7.47 9.65 -1.42
N ARG A 312 -7.01 10.65 -2.16
CA ARG A 312 -6.83 12.00 -1.61
C ARG A 312 -8.04 12.91 -1.80
N HIS A 313 -8.78 12.77 -2.89
CA HIS A 313 -9.82 13.70 -3.33
C HIS A 313 -11.03 12.98 -3.91
N ASP A 314 -12.22 13.56 -3.74
CA ASP A 314 -13.51 13.10 -4.31
C ASP A 314 -13.63 13.37 -5.83
N GLU A 315 -12.56 13.31 -6.55
CA GLU A 315 -12.36 14.00 -7.82
C GLU A 315 -12.98 13.31 -9.02
N LEU A 316 -13.46 12.08 -8.83
CA LEU A 316 -14.07 11.30 -9.89
C LEU A 316 -15.55 11.00 -9.65
N GLN A 317 -16.26 11.95 -9.09
CA GLN A 317 -17.72 11.90 -9.15
C GLN A 317 -18.17 12.28 -10.58
N LEU A 318 -17.82 11.42 -11.55
CA LEU A 318 -18.28 11.56 -12.93
C LEU A 318 -19.79 11.29 -13.03
N GLU A 319 -20.28 10.38 -12.19
CA GLU A 319 -21.68 10.08 -12.00
C GLU A 319 -21.96 9.73 -10.54
N PRO A 320 -23.19 9.94 -10.02
CA PRO A 320 -23.56 9.57 -8.66
C PRO A 320 -23.32 8.10 -8.31
N ASP A 321 -23.55 7.20 -9.27
CA ASP A 321 -23.40 5.75 -9.12
C ASP A 321 -21.94 5.29 -9.08
N LEU A 322 -20.99 6.15 -9.49
CA LEU A 322 -19.55 5.90 -9.43
C LEU A 322 -18.89 6.50 -8.18
N LYS A 323 -19.70 7.03 -7.27
CA LYS A 323 -19.20 7.58 -6.01
C LYS A 323 -18.47 6.49 -5.22
N GLN A 324 -17.32 6.88 -4.63
CA GLN A 324 -16.58 6.05 -3.68
C GLN A 324 -17.51 5.52 -2.58
N PRO A 325 -17.60 4.18 -2.40
CA PRO A 325 -18.49 3.60 -1.39
C PRO A 325 -17.96 3.72 0.03
N LEU A 326 -16.63 3.92 0.19
CA LEU A 326 -15.96 3.93 1.47
C LEU A 326 -16.03 5.32 2.14
N HIS A 327 -16.07 5.35 3.46
CA HIS A 327 -16.13 6.58 4.24
C HIS A 327 -14.79 7.31 4.26
N ALA A 328 -14.83 8.63 4.20
CA ALA A 328 -13.69 9.54 4.26
C ALA A 328 -12.60 9.24 3.20
N ARG A 329 -11.33 9.53 3.51
CA ARG A 329 -10.21 9.51 2.55
C ARG A 329 -8.87 9.56 3.28
N LYS A 330 -7.76 9.62 2.54
CA LYS A 330 -6.41 9.87 3.07
C LYS A 330 -6.42 10.82 4.28
N TRP A 331 -5.61 10.56 5.28
CA TRP A 331 -5.52 11.18 6.62
C TRP A 331 -6.54 10.69 7.65
N TRP A 332 -7.45 9.82 7.26
CA TRP A 332 -8.47 9.27 8.13
C TRP A 332 -8.27 7.77 8.31
N LEU A 333 -8.70 7.25 9.48
CA LEU A 333 -8.72 5.81 9.74
C LEU A 333 -10.06 5.14 9.40
N TRP A 334 -10.92 5.84 8.68
CA TRP A 334 -12.04 5.26 7.97
C TRP A 334 -11.54 4.46 6.76
N ASP A 335 -12.32 3.51 6.26
CA ASP A 335 -11.87 2.63 5.17
C ASP A 335 -11.51 3.37 3.88
N GLY A 336 -12.13 4.51 3.60
CA GLY A 336 -11.72 5.35 2.46
C GLY A 336 -10.29 5.90 2.57
N GLY A 337 -9.71 5.94 3.77
CA GLY A 337 -8.32 6.33 3.99
C GLY A 337 -7.35 5.15 4.10
N LEU A 338 -7.84 3.96 4.38
CA LEU A 338 -7.05 2.77 4.70
C LEU A 338 -7.10 1.68 3.64
N ARG A 339 -8.30 1.41 3.06
CA ARG A 339 -8.51 0.32 2.12
C ARG A 339 -7.94 0.68 0.75
N VAL A 340 -7.19 -0.24 0.16
CA VAL A 340 -6.46 -0.06 -1.11
C VAL A 340 -6.71 -1.22 -2.07
N PRO A 341 -6.56 -1.02 -3.38
CA PRO A 341 -6.55 -2.13 -4.32
C PRO A 341 -5.27 -2.95 -4.15
N MET A 342 -5.37 -4.26 -4.27
CA MET A 342 -4.25 -5.18 -4.28
C MET A 342 -4.54 -6.35 -5.21
N ILE A 343 -3.56 -6.68 -6.07
CA ILE A 343 -3.59 -7.78 -7.03
C ILE A 343 -2.24 -8.48 -6.99
N VAL A 344 -2.23 -9.81 -7.01
CA VAL A 344 -1.02 -10.62 -7.00
C VAL A 344 -1.10 -11.68 -8.09
N LYS A 345 -0.07 -11.79 -8.94
CA LYS A 345 0.17 -12.89 -9.87
C LYS A 345 1.52 -13.52 -9.54
N GLY A 346 1.68 -14.82 -9.78
CA GLY A 346 2.98 -15.48 -9.64
C GLY A 346 2.86 -16.99 -9.51
N PRO A 347 3.97 -17.68 -9.24
CA PRO A 347 3.98 -19.11 -8.96
C PRO A 347 2.94 -19.47 -7.90
N ASP A 348 2.23 -20.59 -8.11
CA ASP A 348 1.22 -21.13 -7.18
C ASP A 348 0.01 -20.20 -6.87
N ILE A 349 -0.09 -19.03 -7.51
CA ILE A 349 -1.25 -18.15 -7.38
C ILE A 349 -2.35 -18.61 -8.35
N LYS A 350 -3.50 -18.99 -7.80
CA LYS A 350 -4.62 -19.44 -8.63
C LYS A 350 -5.27 -18.25 -9.36
N ALA A 351 -5.24 -18.31 -10.68
CA ALA A 351 -5.80 -17.27 -11.55
C ALA A 351 -7.30 -17.04 -11.32
N GLY A 352 -7.72 -15.77 -11.39
CA GLY A 352 -9.12 -15.33 -11.31
C GLY A 352 -9.77 -15.54 -9.94
N THR A 353 -8.97 -15.63 -8.86
CA THR A 353 -9.50 -15.82 -7.51
C THR A 353 -9.58 -14.50 -6.73
N VAL A 354 -10.38 -14.53 -5.66
CA VAL A 354 -10.54 -13.42 -4.71
C VAL A 354 -10.15 -13.90 -3.32
N PHE A 355 -9.37 -13.10 -2.62
CA PHE A 355 -9.04 -13.33 -1.22
C PHE A 355 -9.85 -12.38 -0.33
N ASP A 356 -10.58 -12.93 0.64
CA ASP A 356 -11.52 -12.19 1.50
C ASP A 356 -10.98 -11.88 2.89
N GLY A 357 -9.83 -12.41 3.27
CA GLY A 357 -9.18 -12.12 4.55
C GLY A 357 -8.60 -10.70 4.60
N ASN A 358 -8.52 -10.13 5.79
CA ASN A 358 -7.88 -8.84 5.99
C ASN A 358 -6.37 -8.96 5.82
N VAL A 359 -5.80 -8.20 4.89
CA VAL A 359 -4.35 -8.11 4.65
C VAL A 359 -3.89 -6.66 4.74
N ILE A 360 -2.63 -6.44 5.06
CA ILE A 360 -2.09 -5.09 5.21
C ILE A 360 -0.66 -5.03 4.68
N ASN A 361 -0.21 -3.84 4.30
CA ASN A 361 1.08 -3.63 3.65
C ASN A 361 2.30 -4.13 4.46
N TYR A 362 2.26 -4.18 5.78
CA TYR A 362 3.34 -4.74 6.59
C TYR A 362 3.42 -6.30 6.56
N ASP A 363 2.44 -6.97 5.95
CA ASP A 363 2.49 -8.41 5.67
C ASP A 363 3.47 -8.76 4.52
N PHE A 364 3.89 -7.77 3.73
CA PHE A 364 4.75 -8.03 2.57
C PHE A 364 6.14 -8.50 2.97
N LEU A 365 6.76 -7.92 4.01
CA LEU A 365 8.08 -8.38 4.47
C LEU A 365 8.09 -9.89 4.78
N PRO A 366 7.27 -10.43 5.71
CA PRO A 366 7.27 -11.85 5.98
C PRO A 366 6.81 -12.71 4.79
N THR A 367 5.91 -12.21 3.93
CA THR A 367 5.47 -12.92 2.73
C THR A 367 6.60 -13.06 1.70
N PHE A 368 7.38 -12.00 1.47
CA PHE A 368 8.49 -12.02 0.51
C PHE A 368 9.65 -12.88 1.01
N VAL A 369 9.91 -12.89 2.31
CA VAL A 369 10.87 -13.82 2.93
C VAL A 369 10.44 -15.27 2.73
N ASP A 370 9.15 -15.57 2.90
CA ASP A 370 8.59 -16.91 2.70
C ASP A 370 8.68 -17.35 1.23
N TRP A 371 8.27 -16.50 0.29
CA TRP A 371 8.44 -16.77 -1.15
C TRP A 371 9.89 -16.98 -1.56
N ALA A 372 10.83 -16.29 -0.91
CA ALA A 372 12.26 -16.47 -1.14
C ALA A 372 12.84 -17.74 -0.50
N GLY A 373 12.01 -18.57 0.15
CA GLY A 373 12.43 -19.79 0.84
C GLY A 373 13.11 -19.54 2.20
N GLY A 374 12.94 -18.34 2.77
CA GLY A 374 13.36 -18.01 4.13
C GLY A 374 12.33 -18.43 5.17
N ASN A 375 12.62 -18.17 6.44
CA ASN A 375 11.73 -18.47 7.55
C ASN A 375 11.18 -17.17 8.16
N PRO A 376 9.91 -16.79 7.91
CA PRO A 376 9.31 -15.58 8.49
C PRO A 376 9.36 -15.52 10.03
N ALA A 377 9.39 -16.67 10.71
CA ALA A 377 9.46 -16.73 12.17
C ALA A 377 10.81 -16.25 12.75
N GLU A 378 11.83 -16.07 11.91
CA GLU A 378 13.12 -15.50 12.32
C GLU A 378 13.12 -13.96 12.34
N LEU A 379 12.16 -13.35 11.68
CA LEU A 379 11.96 -11.90 11.72
C LEU A 379 11.51 -11.47 13.13
N LYS A 380 12.11 -10.41 13.63
CA LYS A 380 11.83 -9.92 15.00
C LYS A 380 11.15 -8.57 14.95
N ASN A 381 10.35 -8.31 15.96
CA ASN A 381 9.65 -7.03 16.14
C ASN A 381 8.78 -6.64 14.94
N ILE A 382 8.19 -7.61 14.24
CA ILE A 382 7.24 -7.37 13.16
C ILE A 382 5.80 -7.60 13.64
N ASP A 383 4.86 -6.93 12.98
CA ASP A 383 3.41 -7.12 13.16
C ASP A 383 2.80 -7.91 11.99
N GLY A 384 3.53 -7.98 10.90
CA GLY A 384 3.13 -8.68 9.68
C GLY A 384 3.20 -10.21 9.82
N ILE A 385 2.39 -10.88 9.02
CA ILE A 385 2.40 -12.34 8.88
C ILE A 385 2.58 -12.71 7.40
N SER A 386 3.12 -13.91 7.14
CA SER A 386 3.20 -14.41 5.77
C SER A 386 1.82 -14.77 5.22
N LEU A 387 1.54 -14.29 4.02
CA LEU A 387 0.34 -14.60 3.24
C LEU A 387 0.59 -15.72 2.21
N ALA A 388 1.83 -16.20 2.06
CA ALA A 388 2.24 -17.12 1.00
C ALA A 388 1.38 -18.38 0.92
N ALA A 389 1.16 -19.05 2.05
CA ALA A 389 0.35 -20.28 2.10
C ALA A 389 -1.11 -20.03 1.68
N TYR A 390 -1.70 -18.90 2.09
CA TYR A 390 -3.09 -18.54 1.75
C TYR A 390 -3.23 -18.20 0.26
N MET A 391 -2.26 -17.49 -0.29
CA MET A 391 -2.22 -17.20 -1.74
C MET A 391 -2.02 -18.47 -2.58
N ALA A 392 -1.30 -19.46 -2.07
CA ALA A 392 -1.15 -20.79 -2.69
C ALA A 392 -2.39 -21.70 -2.50
N GLY A 393 -3.46 -21.20 -1.86
CA GLY A 393 -4.75 -21.89 -1.74
C GLY A 393 -4.99 -22.61 -0.42
N ALA A 394 -4.12 -22.45 0.58
CA ALA A 394 -4.44 -22.90 1.94
C ALA A 394 -5.65 -22.12 2.49
N ALA A 395 -6.54 -22.82 3.18
CA ALA A 395 -7.64 -22.16 3.87
C ALA A 395 -7.12 -21.24 5.00
N PRO A 396 -7.62 -20.00 5.11
CA PRO A 396 -7.26 -19.14 6.22
C PRO A 396 -7.61 -19.79 7.57
N THR A 397 -6.68 -19.71 8.52
CA THR A 397 -6.91 -20.22 9.89
C THR A 397 -7.85 -19.28 10.64
N GLU A 398 -8.47 -19.79 11.71
CA GLU A 398 -9.31 -18.96 12.58
C GLU A 398 -8.50 -17.81 13.21
N GLU A 399 -7.25 -18.08 13.60
CA GLU A 399 -6.30 -17.07 14.10
C GLU A 399 -6.05 -15.96 13.07
N PHE A 400 -5.85 -16.32 11.80
CA PHE A 400 -5.71 -15.33 10.73
C PHE A 400 -6.98 -14.49 10.54
N LEU A 401 -8.15 -15.12 10.52
CA LEU A 401 -9.43 -14.45 10.28
C LEU A 401 -9.83 -13.52 11.42
N SER A 402 -9.41 -13.82 12.66
CA SER A 402 -9.69 -13.03 13.85
C SER A 402 -8.55 -12.08 14.25
N ARG A 403 -7.46 -12.01 13.47
CA ARG A 403 -6.33 -11.12 13.80
C ARG A 403 -6.74 -9.65 13.84
N ASN A 404 -6.08 -8.91 14.70
CA ASN A 404 -6.27 -7.48 14.85
C ASN A 404 -5.33 -6.70 13.92
N LEU A 405 -5.85 -5.70 13.21
CA LEU A 405 -5.07 -4.69 12.50
C LEU A 405 -5.18 -3.37 13.26
N TYR A 406 -4.03 -2.75 13.57
CA TYR A 406 -3.97 -1.55 14.39
C TYR A 406 -3.50 -0.35 13.60
N PHE A 407 -4.20 0.78 13.79
CA PHE A 407 -3.93 2.03 13.11
C PHE A 407 -3.85 3.16 14.13
N HIS A 408 -2.89 4.08 13.94
CA HIS A 408 -2.67 5.20 14.84
C HIS A 408 -2.29 6.46 14.08
N TYR A 409 -3.12 7.50 14.21
CA TYR A 409 -2.90 8.80 13.59
C TYR A 409 -3.09 9.93 14.61
N PRO A 410 -2.09 10.21 15.48
CA PRO A 410 -2.21 11.15 16.59
C PRO A 410 -1.99 12.62 16.17
N HIS A 411 -2.50 13.05 15.01
CA HIS A 411 -2.16 14.33 14.41
C HIS A 411 -3.38 15.15 13.99
N TYR A 412 -3.27 16.50 14.10
CA TYR A 412 -4.21 17.47 13.52
C TYR A 412 -3.76 17.90 12.12
N ARG A 413 -3.85 17.02 11.15
CA ARG A 413 -3.56 17.37 9.77
C ARG A 413 -4.61 16.82 8.83
N ARG A 414 -5.53 17.66 8.41
CA ARG A 414 -6.70 17.33 7.59
C ARG A 414 -7.66 16.31 8.22
N SER A 415 -7.37 15.88 9.42
CA SER A 415 -8.20 15.11 10.32
C SER A 415 -7.85 15.47 11.77
N VAL A 416 -8.44 14.79 12.73
CA VAL A 416 -8.16 14.93 14.16
C VAL A 416 -7.38 13.71 14.68
N PRO A 417 -6.71 13.78 15.86
CA PRO A 417 -6.02 12.63 16.43
C PRO A 417 -6.97 11.46 16.72
N HIS A 418 -6.72 10.29 16.13
CA HIS A 418 -7.54 9.09 16.32
C HIS A 418 -6.73 7.81 16.14
N SER A 419 -7.26 6.71 16.68
CA SER A 419 -6.76 5.35 16.49
C SER A 419 -7.90 4.44 16.07
N ALA A 420 -7.57 3.32 15.44
CA ALA A 420 -8.54 2.33 15.05
C ALA A 420 -7.99 0.91 15.17
N ILE A 421 -8.90 -0.04 15.40
CA ILE A 421 -8.66 -1.47 15.32
C ILE A 421 -9.67 -2.09 14.35
N ILE A 422 -9.20 -3.01 13.51
CA ILE A 422 -10.05 -3.91 12.72
C ILE A 422 -9.80 -5.32 13.21
N SER A 423 -10.85 -6.02 13.65
CA SER A 423 -10.83 -7.40 14.09
C SER A 423 -11.93 -8.18 13.35
N GLY A 424 -11.53 -9.08 12.45
CA GLY A 424 -12.47 -9.69 11.53
C GLY A 424 -13.24 -8.65 10.72
N SER A 425 -14.57 -8.60 10.82
CA SER A 425 -15.41 -7.56 10.21
C SER A 425 -15.70 -6.37 11.13
N SER A 426 -15.31 -6.43 12.40
CA SER A 426 -15.60 -5.37 13.37
C SER A 426 -14.51 -4.31 13.36
N LYS A 427 -14.92 -3.04 13.41
CA LYS A 427 -13.99 -1.90 13.45
C LYS A 427 -14.39 -0.92 14.54
N VAL A 428 -13.43 -0.59 15.43
CA VAL A 428 -13.54 0.49 16.40
C VAL A 428 -12.67 1.66 15.97
N ILE A 429 -13.20 2.88 16.07
CA ILE A 429 -12.45 4.13 15.91
C ILE A 429 -12.57 4.93 17.19
N HIS A 430 -11.43 5.38 17.72
CA HIS A 430 -11.34 6.22 18.91
C HIS A 430 -10.74 7.59 18.58
N PHE A 431 -11.49 8.65 18.85
CA PHE A 431 -11.05 10.04 18.70
C PHE A 431 -10.55 10.58 20.03
N TYR A 432 -9.30 10.95 20.12
CA TYR A 432 -8.68 11.40 21.37
C TYR A 432 -9.23 12.72 21.91
N ASP A 433 -9.74 13.59 21.04
CA ASP A 433 -10.38 14.85 21.45
C ASP A 433 -11.92 14.73 21.62
N ARG A 434 -12.46 13.53 21.41
CA ARG A 434 -13.86 13.16 21.63
C ARG A 434 -13.97 11.74 22.22
N PRO A 435 -13.39 11.52 23.41
CA PRO A 435 -13.41 10.18 24.04
C PRO A 435 -14.82 9.75 24.48
N ASP A 436 -15.75 10.69 24.51
CA ASP A 436 -17.17 10.49 24.80
C ASP A 436 -17.97 9.89 23.62
N LEU A 437 -17.34 9.72 22.45
CA LEU A 437 -17.97 9.24 21.23
C LEU A 437 -17.51 7.82 20.88
N PRO A 438 -18.14 6.76 21.43
CA PRO A 438 -17.80 5.39 21.06
C PRO A 438 -18.25 5.09 19.63
N MET A 439 -17.35 4.52 18.81
CA MET A 439 -17.66 4.13 17.43
C MET A 439 -17.30 2.68 17.18
N LEU A 440 -18.28 1.92 16.69
CA LEU A 440 -18.16 0.51 16.28
C LEU A 440 -18.95 0.28 14.99
N PHE A 441 -18.34 -0.38 14.03
CA PHE A 441 -18.94 -0.70 12.73
C PHE A 441 -18.77 -2.18 12.40
N ASP A 442 -19.71 -2.75 11.65
CA ASP A 442 -19.62 -4.08 11.04
C ASP A 442 -19.38 -3.93 9.53
N LEU A 443 -18.14 -4.06 9.11
CA LEU A 443 -17.72 -3.88 7.71
C LEU A 443 -18.27 -4.97 6.77
N SER A 444 -18.82 -6.07 7.29
CA SER A 444 -19.41 -7.13 6.45
C SER A 444 -20.70 -6.71 5.78
N GLY A 445 -21.47 -5.83 6.44
CA GLY A 445 -22.72 -5.30 5.94
C GLY A 445 -22.72 -3.79 5.68
N ASP A 446 -21.73 -3.07 6.24
CA ASP A 446 -21.64 -1.61 6.20
C ASP A 446 -20.19 -1.17 5.89
N ILE A 447 -19.74 -1.47 4.68
CA ILE A 447 -18.40 -1.06 4.22
C ILE A 447 -18.23 0.48 4.18
N GLY A 448 -19.36 1.21 4.11
CA GLY A 448 -19.41 2.67 4.13
C GLY A 448 -19.34 3.28 5.52
N GLU A 449 -19.31 2.47 6.58
CA GLU A 449 -19.20 2.91 7.98
C GLU A 449 -20.24 3.97 8.36
N VAL A 450 -21.50 3.76 7.93
CA VAL A 450 -22.62 4.69 8.11
C VAL A 450 -23.33 4.42 9.44
N GLY A 451 -23.49 3.14 9.80
CA GLY A 451 -24.24 2.67 10.95
C GLY A 451 -23.36 2.44 12.18
N ASN A 452 -23.26 3.40 13.08
CA ASN A 452 -22.57 3.18 14.35
C ASN A 452 -23.38 2.26 15.26
N ILE A 453 -22.86 1.08 15.57
CA ILE A 453 -23.50 0.05 16.39
C ILE A 453 -22.95 -0.04 17.82
N ALA A 454 -22.14 0.88 18.27
CA ALA A 454 -21.49 0.85 19.60
C ALA A 454 -22.53 0.79 20.74
N ALA A 455 -23.63 1.53 20.64
CA ALA A 455 -24.72 1.50 21.64
C ALA A 455 -25.44 0.14 21.68
N LYS A 456 -25.52 -0.57 20.55
CA LYS A 456 -26.14 -1.89 20.45
C LYS A 456 -25.23 -3.01 20.97
N PHE A 457 -23.91 -2.86 20.81
CA PHE A 457 -22.91 -3.85 21.19
C PHE A 457 -21.81 -3.25 22.10
N PRO A 458 -22.16 -2.73 23.28
CA PRO A 458 -21.21 -2.00 24.14
C PRO A 458 -20.08 -2.89 24.70
N GLU A 459 -20.33 -4.19 24.87
CA GLU A 459 -19.32 -5.14 25.35
C GLU A 459 -18.24 -5.36 24.28
N LEU A 460 -18.65 -5.60 23.02
CA LEU A 460 -17.71 -5.77 21.90
C LEU A 460 -16.90 -4.50 21.67
N HIS A 461 -17.54 -3.32 21.72
CA HIS A 461 -16.81 -2.05 21.64
C HIS A 461 -15.76 -1.94 22.74
N ARG A 462 -16.11 -2.27 24.00
CA ARG A 462 -15.17 -2.18 25.12
C ARG A 462 -14.00 -3.16 24.99
N GLU A 463 -14.27 -4.38 24.55
CA GLU A 463 -13.26 -5.41 24.30
C GLU A 463 -12.26 -4.92 23.25
N LEU A 464 -12.71 -4.57 22.05
CA LEU A 464 -11.84 -4.13 20.97
C LEU A 464 -11.11 -2.81 21.28
N TYR A 465 -11.76 -1.88 21.97
CA TYR A 465 -11.11 -0.66 22.44
C TYR A 465 -9.98 -0.98 23.43
N THR A 466 -10.22 -1.91 24.34
CA THR A 466 -9.20 -2.34 25.32
C THR A 466 -8.02 -3.01 24.63
N ASP A 467 -8.27 -3.92 23.69
CA ASP A 467 -7.22 -4.59 22.90
C ASP A 467 -6.37 -3.58 22.13
N MET A 468 -7.03 -2.59 21.49
CA MET A 468 -6.34 -1.52 20.79
C MET A 468 -5.43 -0.72 21.72
N MET A 469 -5.94 -0.31 22.89
CA MET A 469 -5.15 0.50 23.83
C MET A 469 -3.98 -0.28 24.43
N LEU A 470 -4.19 -1.57 24.78
CA LEU A 470 -3.13 -2.43 25.28
C LEU A 470 -2.02 -2.63 24.24
N TYR A 471 -2.39 -2.87 22.98
CA TYR A 471 -1.40 -2.97 21.90
C TYR A 471 -0.62 -1.66 21.72
N LEU A 472 -1.30 -0.51 21.68
CA LEU A 472 -0.65 0.79 21.53
C LEU A 472 0.33 1.09 22.67
N GLU A 473 -0.01 0.70 23.91
CA GLU A 473 0.88 0.80 25.06
C GLU A 473 2.07 -0.16 24.96
N GLU A 474 1.83 -1.42 24.59
CA GLU A 474 2.87 -2.45 24.42
C GLU A 474 3.94 -2.03 23.41
N VAL A 475 3.52 -1.45 22.27
CA VAL A 475 4.45 -1.03 21.22
C VAL A 475 5.08 0.35 21.49
N GLY A 476 4.73 1.01 22.59
CA GLY A 476 5.24 2.33 22.93
C GLY A 476 4.71 3.46 22.03
N ALA A 477 3.48 3.34 21.54
CA ALA A 477 2.86 4.35 20.70
C ALA A 477 2.84 5.74 21.37
N ARG A 478 3.03 6.79 20.57
CA ARG A 478 3.14 8.17 21.07
C ARG A 478 1.79 8.86 21.03
N PHE A 479 1.09 8.88 22.15
CA PHE A 479 -0.22 9.52 22.28
C PHE A 479 -0.16 11.05 22.24
N PRO A 480 -1.21 11.75 21.74
CA PRO A 480 -1.35 13.18 21.90
C PRO A 480 -1.55 13.55 23.38
N LYS A 481 -1.14 14.74 23.78
CA LYS A 481 -1.21 15.23 25.17
C LYS A 481 -2.17 16.41 25.26
N GLU A 482 -2.71 16.67 26.43
CA GLU A 482 -3.50 17.87 26.68
C GLU A 482 -2.74 19.14 26.29
N ASN A 483 -3.42 20.08 25.68
CA ASN A 483 -2.85 21.36 25.30
C ASN A 483 -3.02 22.38 26.44
N PRO A 484 -1.95 22.76 27.15
CA PRO A 484 -2.04 23.71 28.26
C PRO A 484 -2.45 25.12 27.81
N ASN A 485 -2.33 25.42 26.52
CA ASN A 485 -2.68 26.72 25.92
C ASN A 485 -4.02 26.67 25.18
N TYR A 486 -4.87 25.69 25.46
CA TYR A 486 -6.16 25.55 24.81
C TYR A 486 -7.08 26.73 25.12
N ALA A 487 -7.46 27.47 24.09
CA ALA A 487 -8.32 28.67 24.19
C ALA A 487 -9.32 28.69 23.01
N PRO A 488 -10.32 27.80 22.99
CA PRO A 488 -11.22 27.60 21.85
C PRO A 488 -12.05 28.81 21.47
N GLU A 489 -12.31 29.72 22.45
CA GLU A 489 -13.15 30.90 22.25
C GLU A 489 -12.51 31.94 21.30
N GLU A 490 -11.18 31.87 21.18
CA GLU A 490 -10.43 32.80 20.32
C GLU A 490 -10.34 32.33 18.86
N TYR A 491 -10.75 31.08 18.56
CA TYR A 491 -10.50 30.39 17.27
C TYR A 491 -11.71 29.63 16.77
N THR A 492 -12.81 30.35 16.55
CA THR A 492 -14.09 29.73 16.15
C THR A 492 -14.05 29.05 14.77
N SER A 493 -13.21 29.55 13.84
CA SER A 493 -13.02 28.94 12.50
C SER A 493 -12.33 27.57 12.56
N GLU A 494 -11.31 27.45 13.40
CA GLU A 494 -10.55 26.23 13.62
C GLU A 494 -11.40 25.19 14.39
N LYS A 495 -12.19 25.64 15.37
CA LYS A 495 -13.17 24.80 16.06
C LYS A 495 -14.19 24.23 15.08
N ALA A 496 -14.74 25.06 14.20
CA ALA A 496 -15.68 24.62 13.17
C ALA A 496 -15.02 23.66 12.14
N TYR A 497 -13.73 23.88 11.80
CA TYR A 497 -12.97 22.94 10.98
C TYR A 497 -12.82 21.58 11.65
N ARG A 498 -12.43 21.54 12.93
CA ARG A 498 -12.29 20.31 13.72
C ARG A 498 -13.62 19.55 13.83
N GLU A 499 -14.70 20.24 14.13
CA GLU A 499 -16.03 19.64 14.24
C GLU A 499 -16.49 19.03 12.90
N ARG A 500 -16.24 19.70 11.78
CA ARG A 500 -16.48 19.13 10.44
C ARG A 500 -15.54 17.97 10.14
N ALA A 501 -14.30 18.03 10.60
CA ALA A 501 -13.30 17.01 10.37
C ALA A 501 -13.62 15.68 11.07
N LEU A 502 -14.33 15.68 12.20
CA LEU A 502 -14.77 14.44 12.89
C LEU A 502 -15.67 13.56 12.01
N TRP A 503 -16.48 14.18 11.17
CA TRP A 503 -17.47 13.49 10.35
C TRP A 503 -17.01 13.22 8.90
N GLY A 504 -15.79 13.67 8.55
CA GLY A 504 -15.30 13.58 7.17
C GLY A 504 -16.12 14.45 6.20
N PRO A 505 -16.08 14.17 4.89
CA PRO A 505 -16.77 14.97 3.87
C PRO A 505 -18.30 14.80 3.82
N PHE A 506 -18.89 13.92 4.62
CA PHE A 506 -20.31 13.56 4.57
C PHE A 506 -21.13 14.35 5.59
N GLU A 507 -21.49 15.58 5.27
CA GLU A 507 -22.37 16.41 6.12
C GLU A 507 -23.78 15.83 6.34
N GLY A 508 -24.23 14.86 5.52
CA GLY A 508 -25.54 14.24 5.61
C GLY A 508 -25.72 13.24 6.77
N GLN A 509 -24.65 12.81 7.43
CA GLN A 509 -24.71 11.82 8.52
C GLN A 509 -24.92 12.42 9.91
N ARG A 510 -24.90 13.74 10.05
CA ARG A 510 -25.16 14.44 11.32
C ARG A 510 -26.56 14.22 11.90
N THR A 511 -27.51 13.80 11.07
CA THR A 511 -28.92 13.71 11.46
C THR A 511 -29.32 12.41 12.14
N LEU A 512 -28.44 11.39 12.18
CA LEU A 512 -28.76 10.12 12.85
C LEU A 512 -28.49 10.11 14.36
N GLU A 513 -27.88 11.18 14.93
CA GLU A 513 -27.52 11.22 16.36
C GLU A 513 -28.59 11.79 17.30
N SER A 514 -29.62 12.45 16.81
CA SER A 514 -30.55 13.12 17.73
C SER A 514 -31.89 12.40 17.96
N ASP A 515 -32.28 11.46 17.09
CA ASP A 515 -33.67 10.97 17.13
C ASP A 515 -33.85 9.44 17.12
N GLU A 516 -32.77 8.62 17.08
CA GLU A 516 -32.89 7.14 17.05
C GLU A 516 -31.87 6.40 17.96
N ILE A 517 -31.56 6.92 19.15
CA ILE A 517 -30.85 6.17 20.20
C ILE A 517 -31.83 5.84 21.32
#